data_7c92cb89475930b29128057ee43751a8
#
_entry.id   7c92cb89475930b29128057ee43751a8
#
_cell.length_a   1.000
_cell.length_b   1.000
_cell.length_c   1.000
_cell.angle_alpha   90.00
_cell.angle_beta   90.00
_cell.angle_gamma   90.00
#
_symmetry.space_group_name_H-M   'P 1'
#
loop_
_entity.id
_entity.type
_entity.pdbx_description
1 polymer ?
#
loop_
_entity_poly.entity_id
_entity_poly.type
_entity_poly.pdbx_seq_one_letter_code
_entity_poly.pdbx_strand_id
1 'polypeptide(L)'
;MAIDQNTLKQAVYPIVGACHEVHKHLGAFLNEYMYQDALAIELSRRNIPYEKEFAFSADYKGQRIEHQHKADFCVHGADTDILIECKAADKLIDTHRQQLWNYMRLSGIHVGVLYNFAPMYAQCEKYYYDPVTVRMIAF
;
A
#
# COMPACT_ATOMS: atom_id res chain seq x y z
N MET A 1 0.15 -20.28 -9.81
CA MET A 1 -1.30 -20.37 -9.61
C MET A 1 -1.83 -18.96 -9.37
N ALA A 2 -2.84 -18.57 -10.13
CA ALA A 2 -3.42 -17.24 -9.97
C ALA A 2 -4.27 -17.19 -8.68
N ILE A 3 -4.12 -16.14 -7.91
CA ILE A 3 -4.95 -15.86 -6.74
C ILE A 3 -6.27 -15.27 -7.26
N ASP A 4 -7.41 -15.74 -6.76
CA ASP A 4 -8.68 -15.18 -7.18
C ASP A 4 -8.92 -13.80 -6.51
N GLN A 5 -9.76 -12.99 -7.14
CA GLN A 5 -10.00 -11.63 -6.68
C GLN A 5 -10.70 -11.58 -5.31
N ASN A 6 -11.53 -12.56 -4.98
CA ASN A 6 -12.19 -12.58 -3.67
C ASN A 6 -11.17 -12.75 -2.54
N THR A 7 -10.20 -13.64 -2.72
CA THR A 7 -9.12 -13.84 -1.75
C THR A 7 -8.33 -12.54 -1.57
N LEU A 8 -8.00 -11.85 -2.66
CA LEU A 8 -7.28 -10.57 -2.60
C LEU A 8 -8.11 -9.50 -1.88
N LYS A 9 -9.39 -9.38 -2.21
CA LYS A 9 -10.28 -8.39 -1.57
C LYS A 9 -10.41 -8.66 -0.07
N GLN A 10 -10.52 -9.92 0.33
CA GLN A 10 -10.57 -10.28 1.75
C GLN A 10 -9.27 -9.92 2.48
N ALA A 11 -8.12 -10.15 1.84
CA ALA A 11 -6.82 -9.84 2.43
C ALA A 11 -6.64 -8.35 2.72
N VAL A 12 -7.11 -7.47 1.82
CA VAL A 12 -6.95 -6.02 1.98
C VAL A 12 -8.12 -5.36 2.73
N TYR A 13 -9.23 -6.05 2.92
CA TYR A 13 -10.43 -5.46 3.51
C TYR A 13 -10.19 -4.77 4.86
N PRO A 14 -9.54 -5.41 5.85
CA PRO A 14 -9.31 -4.74 7.13
C PRO A 14 -8.35 -3.55 7.01
N ILE A 15 -7.43 -3.59 6.06
CA ILE A 15 -6.45 -2.53 5.86
C ILE A 15 -7.11 -1.32 5.19
N VAL A 16 -7.89 -1.55 4.16
CA VAL A 16 -8.67 -0.50 3.50
C VAL A 16 -9.68 0.10 4.49
N GLY A 17 -10.29 -0.74 5.34
CA GLY A 17 -11.15 -0.30 6.41
C GLY A 17 -10.46 0.65 7.39
N ALA A 18 -9.21 0.37 7.74
CA ALA A 18 -8.40 1.26 8.58
C ALA A 18 -8.16 2.60 7.90
N CYS A 19 -7.84 2.60 6.60
CA CYS A 19 -7.68 3.83 5.82
C CYS A 19 -8.98 4.65 5.78
N HIS A 20 -10.11 4.00 5.55
CA HIS A 20 -11.42 4.67 5.53
C HIS A 20 -11.75 5.28 6.89
N GLU A 21 -11.44 4.59 7.98
CA GLU A 21 -11.67 5.13 9.33
C GLU A 21 -10.84 6.39 9.57
N VAL A 22 -9.58 6.37 9.16
CA VAL A 22 -8.70 7.55 9.26
C VAL A 22 -9.30 8.72 8.47
N HIS A 23 -9.71 8.49 7.24
CA HIS A 23 -10.28 9.53 6.38
C HIS A 23 -11.60 10.08 6.96
N LYS A 24 -12.44 9.18 7.44
CA LYS A 24 -13.72 9.55 8.06
C LYS A 24 -13.51 10.41 9.30
N HIS A 25 -12.54 10.08 10.13
CA HIS A 25 -12.30 10.78 11.38
C HIS A 25 -11.59 12.12 11.18
N LEU A 26 -10.57 12.16 10.32
CA LEU A 26 -9.77 13.36 10.10
C LEU A 26 -10.34 14.30 9.06
N GLY A 27 -11.08 13.78 8.08
CA GLY A 27 -11.61 14.58 6.98
C GLY A 27 -10.59 14.90 5.90
N ALA A 28 -10.97 15.78 4.99
CA ALA A 28 -10.21 16.11 3.79
C ALA A 28 -9.15 17.20 4.04
N PHE A 29 -8.23 17.33 3.09
CA PHE A 29 -7.33 18.47 2.89
C PHE A 29 -6.27 18.67 3.99
N LEU A 30 -5.90 17.62 4.71
CA LEU A 30 -4.77 17.65 5.62
C LEU A 30 -3.47 17.26 4.90
N ASN A 31 -2.34 17.49 5.55
CA ASN A 31 -1.05 17.08 5.03
C ASN A 31 -0.88 15.57 5.12
N GLU A 32 -0.08 15.02 4.21
CA GLU A 32 0.11 13.57 4.10
C GLU A 32 0.58 12.93 5.42
N TYR A 33 1.50 13.59 6.12
CA TYR A 33 2.03 13.03 7.38
C TYR A 33 0.96 12.85 8.46
N MET A 34 -0.08 13.70 8.47
CA MET A 34 -1.20 13.55 9.42
C MET A 34 -1.93 12.24 9.20
N TYR A 35 -2.19 11.91 7.94
CA TYR A 35 -2.88 10.67 7.59
C TYR A 35 -2.01 9.45 7.86
N GLN A 36 -0.71 9.54 7.58
CA GLN A 36 0.22 8.45 7.85
C GLN A 36 0.31 8.16 9.35
N ASP A 37 0.44 9.19 10.17
CA ASP A 37 0.52 9.01 11.63
C ASP A 37 -0.77 8.45 12.19
N ALA A 38 -1.91 8.93 11.70
CA ALA A 38 -3.22 8.42 12.11
C ALA A 38 -3.42 6.97 11.67
N LEU A 39 -2.96 6.60 10.47
CA LEU A 39 -3.05 5.21 10.00
C LEU A 39 -2.23 4.27 10.87
N ALA A 40 -1.03 4.69 11.29
CA ALA A 40 -0.21 3.92 12.22
C ALA A 40 -0.95 3.66 13.53
N ILE A 41 -1.62 4.68 14.07
CA ILE A 41 -2.44 4.54 15.27
C ILE A 41 -3.61 3.58 15.04
N GLU A 42 -4.30 3.73 13.92
CA GLU A 42 -5.48 2.90 13.62
C GLU A 42 -5.10 1.42 13.41
N LEU A 43 -4.00 1.16 12.71
CA LEU A 43 -3.51 -0.21 12.53
C LEU A 43 -3.15 -0.85 13.88
N SER A 44 -2.50 -0.08 14.77
CA SER A 44 -2.17 -0.55 16.12
C SER A 44 -3.42 -0.85 16.94
N ARG A 45 -4.43 0.02 16.88
CA ARG A 45 -5.71 -0.19 17.60
C ARG A 45 -6.45 -1.42 17.10
N ARG A 46 -6.27 -1.80 15.86
CA ARG A 46 -6.86 -3.00 15.25
C ARG A 46 -6.02 -4.25 15.43
N ASN A 47 -4.89 -4.13 16.11
CA ASN A 47 -3.92 -5.24 16.29
C ASN A 47 -3.44 -5.81 14.96
N ILE A 48 -3.25 -4.94 13.96
CA ILE A 48 -2.71 -5.31 12.66
C ILE A 48 -1.21 -4.98 12.66
N PRO A 49 -0.33 -5.98 12.57
CA PRO A 49 1.12 -5.73 12.56
C PRO A 49 1.54 -4.96 11.31
N TYR A 50 2.43 -4.00 11.47
CA TYR A 50 2.93 -3.20 10.36
C TYR A 50 4.33 -2.68 10.64
N GLU A 51 5.00 -2.27 9.57
CA GLU A 51 6.23 -1.49 9.63
C GLU A 51 6.00 -0.19 8.87
N LYS A 52 6.17 0.95 9.55
CA LYS A 52 6.10 2.27 8.93
C LYS A 52 7.44 2.62 8.33
N GLU A 53 7.45 3.32 7.18
CA GLU A 53 8.68 3.64 6.46
C GLU A 53 9.49 2.38 6.18
N PHE A 54 8.84 1.41 5.56
CA PHE A 54 9.41 0.11 5.28
C PHE A 54 10.52 0.22 4.22
N ALA A 55 11.77 -0.01 4.64
CA ALA A 55 12.93 0.07 3.77
C ALA A 55 13.22 -1.28 3.11
N PHE A 56 13.57 -1.24 1.84
CA PHE A 56 13.97 -2.44 1.10
C PHE A 56 14.97 -2.09 0.01
N SER A 57 15.71 -3.10 -0.46
CA SER A 57 16.67 -3.00 -1.55
C SER A 57 16.33 -4.02 -2.62
N ALA A 58 16.67 -3.72 -3.86
CA ALA A 58 16.53 -4.66 -4.97
C ALA A 58 17.85 -5.36 -5.24
N ASP A 59 17.76 -6.53 -5.88
CA ASP A 59 18.92 -7.26 -6.37
C ASP A 59 18.97 -7.19 -7.90
N TYR A 60 20.19 -7.16 -8.43
CA TYR A 60 20.41 -7.28 -9.86
C TYR A 60 21.37 -8.44 -10.10
N LYS A 61 20.90 -9.50 -10.74
CA LYS A 61 21.69 -10.72 -11.05
C LYS A 61 22.42 -11.26 -9.82
N GLY A 62 21.69 -11.33 -8.69
CA GLY A 62 22.23 -11.85 -7.44
C GLY A 62 23.08 -10.87 -6.64
N GLN A 63 23.28 -9.65 -7.11
CA GLN A 63 23.99 -8.61 -6.38
C GLN A 63 23.04 -7.54 -5.90
N ARG A 64 23.19 -7.16 -4.63
CA ARG A 64 22.36 -6.14 -4.01
C ARG A 64 22.64 -4.76 -4.61
N ILE A 65 21.59 -4.07 -5.02
CA ILE A 65 21.66 -2.64 -5.34
C ILE A 65 21.60 -1.89 -4.02
N GLU A 66 22.61 -1.07 -3.74
CA GLU A 66 22.74 -0.41 -2.43
C GLU A 66 21.69 0.67 -2.20
N HIS A 67 21.16 1.25 -3.27
CA HIS A 67 20.10 2.26 -3.13
C HIS A 67 18.86 1.66 -2.47
N GLN A 68 18.45 2.25 -1.34
CA GLN A 68 17.26 1.80 -0.63
C GLN A 68 16.04 2.58 -1.07
N HIS A 69 14.91 1.88 -1.08
CA HIS A 69 13.59 2.45 -1.25
C HIS A 69 12.82 2.36 0.07
N LYS A 70 11.83 3.23 0.25
CA LYS A 70 10.95 3.19 1.42
C LYS A 70 9.51 3.26 0.95
N ALA A 71 8.73 2.23 1.27
CA ALA A 71 7.28 2.30 1.18
C ALA A 71 6.72 2.90 2.46
N ASP A 72 5.58 3.58 2.38
CA ASP A 72 5.01 4.22 3.56
C ASP A 72 4.68 3.20 4.64
N PHE A 73 4.09 2.06 4.26
CA PHE A 73 3.79 0.96 5.18
C PHE A 73 3.99 -0.38 4.50
N CYS A 74 4.49 -1.35 5.26
CA CYS A 74 4.33 -2.77 4.97
C CYS A 74 3.46 -3.36 6.08
N VAL A 75 2.29 -3.86 5.71
CA VAL A 75 1.36 -4.46 6.66
C VAL A 75 1.49 -5.97 6.57
N HIS A 76 1.63 -6.62 7.73
CA HIS A 76 1.73 -8.07 7.81
C HIS A 76 0.34 -8.65 7.97
N GLY A 77 -0.29 -9.01 6.85
CA GLY A 77 -1.60 -9.64 6.84
C GLY A 77 -1.51 -11.13 7.23
N ALA A 78 -2.68 -11.76 7.39
CA ALA A 78 -2.75 -13.15 7.82
C ALA A 78 -2.05 -14.10 6.84
N ASP A 79 -2.20 -13.85 5.54
CA ASP A 79 -1.71 -14.74 4.48
C ASP A 79 -0.65 -14.10 3.60
N THR A 80 -0.52 -12.80 3.61
CA THR A 80 0.42 -12.08 2.74
C THR A 80 0.75 -10.71 3.32
N ASP A 81 1.94 -10.22 2.98
CA ASP A 81 2.31 -8.84 3.25
C ASP A 81 1.67 -7.91 2.21
N ILE A 82 1.38 -6.69 2.62
CA ILE A 82 0.71 -5.70 1.78
C ILE A 82 1.44 -4.38 1.93
N LEU A 83 1.83 -3.79 0.80
CA LEU A 83 2.37 -2.42 0.80
C LEU A 83 1.22 -1.42 0.76
N ILE A 84 1.36 -0.32 1.52
CA ILE A 84 0.46 0.82 1.42
C ILE A 84 1.27 2.05 1.07
N GLU A 85 0.84 2.77 0.03
CA GLU A 85 1.30 4.11 -0.28
C GLU A 85 0.18 5.10 0.01
N CYS A 86 0.49 6.07 0.87
CA CYS A 86 -0.44 7.13 1.26
C CYS A 86 -0.16 8.37 0.42
N LYS A 87 -1.21 9.00 -0.09
CA LYS A 87 -1.11 10.26 -0.80
C LYS A 87 -2.08 11.29 -0.22
N ALA A 88 -1.72 12.54 -0.36
CA ALA A 88 -2.59 13.68 -0.03
C ALA A 88 -2.54 14.66 -1.19
N ALA A 89 -3.17 14.28 -2.31
CA ALA A 89 -3.14 15.00 -3.58
C ALA A 89 -4.56 15.29 -4.06
N ASP A 90 -4.72 16.19 -5.00
CA ASP A 90 -6.03 16.51 -5.58
C ASP A 90 -6.67 15.28 -6.20
N LYS A 91 -5.85 14.46 -6.87
CA LYS A 91 -6.28 13.19 -7.44
C LYS A 91 -5.07 12.27 -7.62
N LEU A 92 -5.33 10.97 -7.71
CA LEU A 92 -4.29 10.01 -8.06
C LEU A 92 -3.92 10.16 -9.53
N ILE A 93 -2.63 10.10 -9.82
CA ILE A 93 -2.07 10.18 -11.17
C ILE A 93 -1.14 8.99 -11.40
N ASP A 94 -0.76 8.79 -12.66
CA ASP A 94 0.05 7.61 -13.05
C ASP A 94 1.39 7.54 -12.34
N THR A 95 2.01 8.67 -12.03
CA THR A 95 3.25 8.70 -11.26
C THR A 95 3.07 8.02 -9.89
N HIS A 96 1.94 8.26 -9.22
CA HIS A 96 1.62 7.63 -7.94
C HIS A 96 1.49 6.11 -8.09
N ARG A 97 0.80 5.67 -9.14
CA ARG A 97 0.60 4.23 -9.43
C ARG A 97 1.91 3.54 -9.75
N GLN A 98 2.72 4.16 -10.61
CA GLN A 98 4.02 3.62 -11.00
C GLN A 98 4.95 3.47 -9.79
N GLN A 99 4.92 4.40 -8.84
CA GLN A 99 5.72 4.30 -7.63
C GLN A 99 5.34 3.05 -6.82
N LEU A 100 4.05 2.84 -6.58
CA LEU A 100 3.59 1.64 -5.86
C LEU A 100 3.95 0.37 -6.62
N TRP A 101 3.68 0.33 -7.93
CA TRP A 101 3.97 -0.85 -8.76
C TRP A 101 5.45 -1.20 -8.75
N ASN A 102 6.32 -0.19 -8.84
CA ASN A 102 7.76 -0.41 -8.78
C ASN A 102 8.18 -0.96 -7.41
N TYR A 103 7.63 -0.42 -6.34
CA TYR A 103 7.93 -0.92 -4.99
C TYR A 103 7.47 -2.36 -4.81
N MET A 104 6.30 -2.71 -5.32
CA MET A 104 5.81 -4.09 -5.29
C MET A 104 6.74 -5.04 -6.03
N ARG A 105 7.17 -4.65 -7.23
CA ARG A 105 8.08 -5.48 -8.04
C ARG A 105 9.45 -5.63 -7.40
N LEU A 106 10.02 -4.54 -6.89
CA LEU A 106 11.38 -4.54 -6.34
C LEU A 106 11.44 -5.20 -4.96
N SER A 107 10.40 -5.05 -4.14
CA SER A 107 10.37 -5.63 -2.79
C SER A 107 9.97 -7.11 -2.79
N GLY A 108 9.34 -7.58 -3.86
CA GLY A 108 8.74 -8.92 -3.90
C GLY A 108 7.43 -9.03 -3.11
N ILE A 109 6.85 -7.92 -2.67
CA ILE A 109 5.55 -7.90 -2.01
C ILE A 109 4.49 -7.65 -3.07
N HIS A 110 3.63 -8.63 -3.30
CA HIS A 110 2.80 -8.71 -4.49
C HIS A 110 1.43 -8.04 -4.36
N VAL A 111 1.07 -7.56 -3.18
CA VAL A 111 -0.20 -6.86 -2.96
C VAL A 111 0.08 -5.45 -2.49
N GLY A 112 -0.59 -4.48 -3.10
CA GLY A 112 -0.40 -3.08 -2.78
C GLY A 112 -1.71 -2.31 -2.77
N VAL A 113 -1.77 -1.31 -1.88
CA VAL A 113 -2.88 -0.38 -1.74
C VAL A 113 -2.34 1.03 -1.92
N LEU A 114 -2.99 1.78 -2.80
CA LEU A 114 -2.72 3.20 -3.00
C LEU A 114 -3.94 3.97 -2.48
N TYR A 115 -3.75 4.76 -1.44
CA TYR A 115 -4.84 5.47 -0.81
C TYR A 115 -4.57 6.97 -0.80
N ASN A 116 -5.48 7.73 -1.39
CA ASN A 116 -5.41 9.19 -1.42
C ASN A 116 -6.43 9.77 -0.44
N PHE A 117 -5.91 10.34 0.65
CA PHE A 117 -6.71 10.85 1.77
C PHE A 117 -7.22 12.28 1.58
N ALA A 118 -6.62 13.07 0.68
CA ALA A 118 -6.91 14.49 0.63
C ALA A 118 -8.28 14.86 0.09
N PRO A 119 -8.83 14.20 -0.94
CA PRO A 119 -10.15 14.58 -1.47
C PRO A 119 -11.27 14.34 -0.47
N MET A 120 -12.39 15.08 -0.60
CA MET A 120 -13.60 14.82 0.20
C MET A 120 -14.05 13.36 0.08
N TYR A 121 -13.94 12.80 -1.10
CA TYR A 121 -14.16 11.38 -1.34
C TYR A 121 -12.81 10.74 -1.60
N ALA A 122 -12.34 9.98 -0.63
CA ALA A 122 -11.02 9.34 -0.74
C ALA A 122 -10.97 8.44 -1.98
N GLN A 123 -9.79 8.34 -2.56
CA GLN A 123 -9.54 7.44 -3.69
C GLN A 123 -8.71 6.27 -3.21
N CYS A 124 -9.14 5.05 -3.53
CA CYS A 124 -8.46 3.82 -3.15
C CYS A 124 -8.28 2.93 -4.36
N GLU A 125 -7.05 2.54 -4.62
CA GLU A 125 -6.74 1.58 -5.67
C GLU A 125 -5.98 0.42 -5.06
N LYS A 126 -6.26 -0.79 -5.55
CA LYS A 126 -5.68 -2.03 -5.04
C LYS A 126 -5.10 -2.81 -6.20
N TYR A 127 -3.89 -3.34 -6.02
CA TYR A 127 -3.15 -4.01 -7.08
C TYR A 127 -2.55 -5.31 -6.60
N TYR A 128 -2.51 -6.26 -7.50
CA TYR A 128 -1.79 -7.52 -7.35
C TYR A 128 -0.79 -7.66 -8.49
N TYR A 129 0.47 -7.91 -8.14
CA TYR A 129 1.48 -8.23 -9.13
C TYR A 129 1.57 -9.75 -9.29
N ASP A 130 1.20 -10.24 -10.48
CA ASP A 130 1.30 -11.66 -10.80
C ASP A 130 2.69 -11.93 -11.40
N PRO A 131 3.59 -12.61 -10.66
CA PRO A 131 4.95 -12.87 -11.16
C PRO A 131 4.99 -13.89 -12.28
N VAL A 132 3.95 -14.70 -12.44
CA VAL A 132 3.89 -15.73 -13.50
C VAL A 132 3.60 -15.08 -14.85
N THR A 133 2.58 -14.24 -14.91
CA THR A 133 2.21 -13.53 -16.15
C THR A 133 2.94 -12.20 -16.31
N VAL A 134 3.66 -11.75 -15.28
CA VAL A 134 4.37 -10.46 -15.23
C VAL A 134 3.39 -9.31 -15.46
N ARG A 135 2.23 -9.37 -14.82
CA ARG A 135 1.18 -8.36 -14.94
C ARG A 135 0.82 -7.72 -13.62
N MET A 136 0.57 -6.43 -13.67
CA MET A 136 -0.02 -5.68 -12.55
C MET A 136 -1.53 -5.65 -12.75
N ILE A 137 -2.27 -6.21 -11.81
CA ILE A 137 -3.71 -6.42 -11.91
C ILE A 137 -4.41 -5.57 -10.86
N ALA A 138 -5.30 -4.68 -11.28
CA ALA A 138 -6.19 -3.96 -10.36
C ALA A 138 -7.34 -4.87 -9.92
N PHE A 139 -7.75 -4.72 -8.67
CA PHE A 139 -8.88 -5.52 -8.15
C PHE A 139 -9.80 -4.79 -7.18
#